data_5e2e8f32295ef7444875768838b0d047
#
_entry.id   5e2e8f32295ef7444875768838b0d047
#
_cell.length_a   1.000
_cell.length_b   1.000
_cell.length_c   1.000
_cell.angle_alpha   90.00
_cell.angle_beta   90.00
_cell.angle_gamma   90.00
#
_symmetry.space_group_name_H-M   'P 1'
#
loop_
_entity.id
_entity.type
_entity.pdbx_description
1 polymer ?
#
loop_
_entity_poly.entity_id
_entity_poly.type
_entity_poly.pdbx_seq_one_letter_code
_entity_poly.pdbx_strand_id
1 'polypeptide(L)'
;MPPMGYARNMGFESREFPAPHRLFLGVESSATGRAWRDRLDERGAARALAIAQRYDVPELLARILAGRNVELDAVEAFLDPTVKRSMPDPHVLAGMAEAAERLADAIIRNESIAIFGDYDVDGATSSAVLTRYLRFCGIEPIIHIPDRLFEGYGPNVEAVRSLAQRGATLLVTVDCGTTSIEPLSEARALGMDVVVIDHHLADETLPPAVAVVNPNRRDDLSGLGHLAAVGIVFMTVVALNRLLRQRGFWTAARPEPDLLTLLDDVAFGTVADVVPLIGLNRAFVAKGLLAMRRRERAGHVSLMDVARLNGPPEAWHLGFLLGPRINAGGRIGRADLGVRLLLEDDPIEAAKIAAELDRLNRERQTIEMDTLAQAEAEAMAALGLEERGAVVVTAAEGWHPGVVGLVAARLKERFGRPAFAIALEPGGIGTGSGRSIAGVDIGRAVRRAVAEGLLVKGGGHAMAAGVTLRREALAPMRAFLESTLAADVEIARRASGLLIDGAVSAAAATLDLVATIGRAGPFGSGNPEPVIVLPAHTVSYAEEVGQSHLRVRLKSGDGAGINAIAFRAAGQKLGAALLNNRGNQVHAAGTFSLDRWQGEERVQ
;
A
#
# COMPACT_ATOMS: atom_id res chain seq x y z
N MET A 1 8.69 -4.88 55.89
CA MET A 1 9.06 -5.59 54.64
C MET A 1 8.15 -5.08 53.55
N PRO A 2 8.62 -4.31 52.55
CA PRO A 2 7.82 -3.89 51.41
C PRO A 2 7.85 -4.99 50.32
N PRO A 3 6.81 -5.11 49.46
CA PRO A 3 6.75 -6.11 48.42
C PRO A 3 7.63 -5.71 47.22
N MET A 4 8.35 -6.71 46.70
CA MET A 4 9.19 -6.58 45.51
C MET A 4 8.39 -6.22 44.28
N GLY A 5 8.76 -5.10 43.68
CA GLY A 5 8.25 -4.69 42.36
C GLY A 5 8.81 -5.60 41.25
N TYR A 6 7.90 -6.12 40.42
CA TYR A 6 8.25 -6.69 39.15
C TYR A 6 8.54 -5.57 38.14
N ALA A 7 9.79 -5.17 38.04
CA ALA A 7 10.31 -4.46 36.89
C ALA A 7 10.43 -5.47 35.75
N ARG A 8 9.42 -5.55 34.87
CA ARG A 8 9.59 -6.14 33.54
C ARG A 8 10.50 -5.22 32.74
N ASN A 9 11.75 -5.66 32.58
CA ASN A 9 12.67 -5.17 31.57
C ASN A 9 11.95 -5.18 30.20
N MET A 10 11.57 -4.02 29.71
CA MET A 10 11.45 -3.83 28.28
C MET A 10 12.88 -3.86 27.72
N GLY A 11 13.35 -5.06 27.41
CA GLY A 11 14.55 -5.25 26.64
C GLY A 11 14.38 -4.52 25.31
N PHE A 12 15.15 -3.46 25.11
CA PHE A 12 15.56 -3.06 23.80
C PHE A 12 16.26 -4.28 23.19
N GLU A 13 15.52 -5.10 22.44
CA GLU A 13 16.15 -6.01 21.51
C GLU A 13 17.01 -5.13 20.60
N SER A 14 18.31 -5.20 20.81
CA SER A 14 19.31 -4.76 19.85
C SER A 14 18.88 -5.41 18.54
N ARG A 15 18.40 -4.59 17.57
CA ARG A 15 18.16 -5.06 16.22
C ARG A 15 19.50 -5.57 15.70
N GLU A 16 19.76 -6.87 15.90
CA GLU A 16 20.79 -7.57 15.15
C GLU A 16 20.39 -7.38 13.68
N PHE A 17 21.16 -6.54 12.99
CA PHE A 17 21.07 -6.53 11.54
C PHE A 17 21.40 -7.96 11.09
N PRO A 18 20.53 -8.61 10.31
CA PRO A 18 20.80 -9.94 9.83
C PRO A 18 22.18 -9.97 9.20
N ALA A 19 22.95 -11.02 9.49
CA ALA A 19 24.28 -11.21 8.95
C ALA A 19 24.29 -10.88 7.46
N PRO A 20 25.31 -10.20 6.93
CA PRO A 20 25.31 -9.73 5.55
C PRO A 20 25.13 -10.92 4.62
N HIS A 21 24.00 -10.94 3.91
CA HIS A 21 23.71 -11.98 2.92
C HIS A 21 24.89 -12.12 1.95
N ARG A 22 25.23 -13.35 1.57
CA ARG A 22 26.31 -13.67 0.65
C ARG A 22 26.14 -12.87 -0.67
N LEU A 23 27.25 -12.37 -1.21
CA LEU A 23 27.25 -11.72 -2.51
C LEU A 23 26.77 -12.69 -3.59
N PHE A 24 25.83 -12.26 -4.41
CA PHE A 24 25.36 -13.04 -5.57
C PHE A 24 26.26 -12.74 -6.76
N LEU A 25 26.85 -13.78 -7.35
CA LEU A 25 27.85 -13.71 -8.43
C LEU A 25 29.04 -12.77 -8.14
N GLY A 26 29.35 -12.49 -6.88
CA GLY A 26 30.44 -11.60 -6.50
C GLY A 26 30.21 -10.12 -6.81
N VAL A 27 28.98 -9.70 -7.12
CA VAL A 27 28.68 -8.31 -7.49
C VAL A 27 28.62 -7.44 -6.23
N GLU A 28 29.71 -6.73 -5.95
CA GLU A 28 29.80 -5.76 -4.85
C GLU A 28 29.13 -4.41 -5.19
N SER A 29 29.20 -4.01 -6.46
CA SER A 29 28.59 -2.76 -6.94
C SER A 29 28.13 -2.92 -8.39
N SER A 30 26.83 -2.81 -8.61
CA SER A 30 26.22 -2.82 -9.94
C SER A 30 26.29 -1.44 -10.61
N ALA A 31 25.83 -1.32 -11.85
CA ALA A 31 25.69 -0.04 -12.55
C ALA A 31 24.81 0.98 -11.77
N THR A 32 23.93 0.51 -10.87
CA THR A 32 23.13 1.36 -9.98
C THR A 32 23.79 1.61 -8.61
N GLY A 33 25.04 1.17 -8.42
CA GLY A 33 25.78 1.33 -7.16
C GLY A 33 25.33 0.39 -6.04
N ARG A 34 24.51 -0.64 -6.33
CA ARG A 34 23.99 -1.57 -5.34
C ARG A 34 24.70 -2.90 -5.41
N ALA A 35 25.07 -3.46 -4.26
CA ALA A 35 25.53 -4.84 -4.15
C ALA A 35 24.39 -5.82 -4.48
N TRP A 36 24.69 -6.95 -5.09
CA TRP A 36 23.75 -8.04 -5.26
C TRP A 36 23.95 -9.07 -4.16
N ARG A 37 22.89 -9.42 -3.47
CA ARG A 37 22.94 -10.34 -2.35
C ARG A 37 21.99 -11.51 -2.57
N ASP A 38 22.40 -12.71 -2.25
CA ASP A 38 21.48 -13.86 -2.24
C ASP A 38 20.37 -13.57 -1.20
N ARG A 39 19.11 -13.76 -1.59
CA ARG A 39 18.01 -13.59 -0.66
C ARG A 39 18.03 -14.63 0.45
N LEU A 40 18.55 -15.81 0.17
CA LEU A 40 18.62 -16.91 1.11
C LEU A 40 19.97 -16.93 1.85
N ASP A 41 19.87 -17.07 3.15
CA ASP A 41 20.97 -17.55 3.98
C ASP A 41 21.07 -19.09 3.90
N GLU A 42 21.98 -19.70 4.64
CA GLU A 42 22.15 -21.16 4.64
C GLU A 42 20.89 -21.91 5.09
N ARG A 43 20.15 -21.38 6.09
CA ARG A 43 18.89 -21.96 6.58
C ARG A 43 17.79 -21.85 5.54
N GLY A 44 17.69 -20.70 4.88
CA GLY A 44 16.76 -20.47 3.77
C GLY A 44 17.05 -21.39 2.58
N ALA A 45 18.32 -21.63 2.24
CA ALA A 45 18.71 -22.56 1.20
C ALA A 45 18.33 -24.01 1.54
N ALA A 46 18.58 -24.45 2.78
CA ALA A 46 18.14 -25.77 3.24
C ALA A 46 16.62 -25.92 3.23
N ARG A 47 15.88 -24.86 3.65
CA ARG A 47 14.41 -24.84 3.57
C ARG A 47 13.93 -24.93 2.12
N ALA A 48 14.54 -24.21 1.18
CA ALA A 48 14.21 -24.28 -0.24
C ALA A 48 14.36 -25.71 -0.79
N LEU A 49 15.45 -26.38 -0.44
CA LEU A 49 15.66 -27.77 -0.85
C LEU A 49 14.57 -28.70 -0.29
N ALA A 50 14.24 -28.56 1.01
CA ALA A 50 13.19 -29.34 1.65
C ALA A 50 11.80 -29.09 1.01
N ILE A 51 11.48 -27.85 0.66
CA ILE A 51 10.25 -27.50 -0.07
C ILE A 51 10.22 -28.18 -1.44
N ALA A 52 11.30 -28.06 -2.22
CA ALA A 52 11.39 -28.65 -3.55
C ALA A 52 11.15 -30.17 -3.52
N GLN A 53 11.79 -30.87 -2.57
CA GLN A 53 11.67 -32.33 -2.42
C GLN A 53 10.31 -32.77 -1.92
N ARG A 54 9.73 -32.07 -0.92
CA ARG A 54 8.47 -32.50 -0.31
C ARG A 54 7.26 -32.24 -1.19
N TYR A 55 7.25 -31.14 -1.94
CA TYR A 55 6.09 -30.68 -2.71
C TYR A 55 6.27 -30.84 -4.23
N ASP A 56 7.36 -31.45 -4.66
CA ASP A 56 7.70 -31.66 -6.09
C ASP A 56 7.52 -30.38 -6.91
N VAL A 57 8.07 -29.27 -6.38
CA VAL A 57 8.06 -27.97 -7.07
C VAL A 57 9.43 -27.61 -7.60
N PRO A 58 9.52 -26.86 -8.73
CA PRO A 58 10.80 -26.43 -9.27
C PRO A 58 11.64 -25.68 -8.24
N GLU A 59 12.97 -25.89 -8.28
CA GLU A 59 13.91 -25.29 -7.32
C GLU A 59 13.75 -23.76 -7.22
N LEU A 60 13.57 -23.07 -8.35
CA LEU A 60 13.39 -21.62 -8.34
C LEU A 60 12.13 -21.21 -7.54
N LEU A 61 11.01 -21.91 -7.70
CA LEU A 61 9.80 -21.63 -6.92
C LEU A 61 10.05 -21.90 -5.44
N ALA A 62 10.71 -23.01 -5.10
CA ALA A 62 11.07 -23.34 -3.72
C ALA A 62 11.97 -22.26 -3.08
N ARG A 63 12.95 -21.73 -3.82
CA ARG A 63 13.80 -20.60 -3.38
C ARG A 63 12.98 -19.34 -3.13
N ILE A 64 12.03 -19.02 -4.04
CA ILE A 64 11.13 -17.87 -3.87
C ILE A 64 10.29 -18.04 -2.58
N LEU A 65 9.68 -19.21 -2.37
CA LEU A 65 8.89 -19.49 -1.16
C LEU A 65 9.72 -19.36 0.12
N ALA A 66 10.90 -19.98 0.15
CA ALA A 66 11.82 -19.87 1.28
C ALA A 66 12.25 -18.42 1.54
N GLY A 67 12.51 -17.65 0.48
CA GLY A 67 12.85 -16.23 0.55
C GLY A 67 11.70 -15.32 0.99
N ARG A 68 10.49 -15.84 1.06
CA ARG A 68 9.29 -15.19 1.64
C ARG A 68 8.96 -15.74 3.03
N ASN A 69 9.90 -16.48 3.63
CA ASN A 69 9.75 -17.12 4.94
C ASN A 69 8.54 -18.06 5.03
N VAL A 70 8.18 -18.72 3.91
CA VAL A 70 7.11 -19.72 3.91
C VAL A 70 7.66 -20.98 4.60
N GLU A 71 7.02 -21.35 5.70
CA GLU A 71 7.37 -22.58 6.42
C GLU A 71 6.94 -23.82 5.64
N LEU A 72 7.58 -24.96 5.93
CA LEU A 72 7.40 -26.19 5.15
C LEU A 72 5.95 -26.70 5.12
N ASP A 73 5.23 -26.57 6.20
CA ASP A 73 3.82 -26.97 6.35
C ASP A 73 2.83 -25.93 5.79
N ALA A 74 3.28 -24.70 5.55
CA ALA A 74 2.47 -23.61 5.02
C ALA A 74 2.46 -23.52 3.47
N VAL A 75 3.28 -24.32 2.78
CA VAL A 75 3.49 -24.21 1.32
C VAL A 75 2.18 -24.36 0.54
N GLU A 76 1.36 -25.36 0.83
CA GLU A 76 0.09 -25.57 0.13
C GLU A 76 -0.88 -24.40 0.34
N ALA A 77 -0.99 -23.91 1.58
CA ALA A 77 -1.84 -22.78 1.90
C ALA A 77 -1.34 -21.49 1.24
N PHE A 78 -0.03 -21.34 1.08
CA PHE A 78 0.56 -20.20 0.39
C PHE A 78 0.31 -20.25 -1.12
N LEU A 79 0.44 -21.41 -1.75
CA LEU A 79 0.25 -21.60 -3.20
C LEU A 79 -1.23 -21.58 -3.62
N ASP A 80 -2.14 -21.99 -2.77
CA ASP A 80 -3.60 -21.89 -2.96
C ASP A 80 -4.27 -21.22 -1.76
N PRO A 81 -4.15 -19.89 -1.62
CA PRO A 81 -4.75 -19.16 -0.52
C PRO A 81 -6.27 -19.11 -0.69
N THR A 82 -7.00 -19.54 0.35
CA THR A 82 -8.46 -19.45 0.41
C THR A 82 -8.90 -18.65 1.61
N VAL A 83 -9.93 -17.82 1.45
CA VAL A 83 -10.48 -17.01 2.55
C VAL A 83 -10.91 -17.90 3.71
N LYS A 84 -11.58 -19.03 3.41
CA LYS A 84 -12.05 -20.00 4.42
C LYS A 84 -10.92 -20.57 5.29
N ARG A 85 -9.74 -20.80 4.71
CA ARG A 85 -8.57 -21.34 5.45
C ARG A 85 -7.82 -20.27 6.22
N SER A 86 -7.74 -19.06 5.64
CA SER A 86 -6.89 -18.00 6.15
C SER A 86 -7.60 -17.07 7.14
N MET A 87 -8.93 -16.99 7.10
CA MET A 87 -9.71 -16.12 7.97
C MET A 87 -10.00 -16.80 9.31
N PRO A 88 -9.49 -16.26 10.42
CA PRO A 88 -9.86 -16.73 11.75
C PRO A 88 -11.32 -16.36 12.05
N ASP A 89 -11.84 -16.80 13.20
CA ASP A 89 -13.12 -16.29 13.67
C ASP A 89 -13.03 -14.77 13.84
N PRO A 90 -13.93 -13.96 13.23
CA PRO A 90 -13.89 -12.52 13.36
C PRO A 90 -13.88 -12.01 14.81
N HIS A 91 -14.44 -12.76 15.74
CA HIS A 91 -14.48 -12.41 17.17
C HIS A 91 -13.10 -12.43 17.87
N VAL A 92 -12.03 -12.83 17.19
CA VAL A 92 -10.66 -12.65 17.72
C VAL A 92 -10.26 -11.16 17.77
N LEU A 93 -10.92 -10.30 16.97
CA LEU A 93 -10.73 -8.85 17.01
C LEU A 93 -11.47 -8.25 18.21
N ALA A 94 -10.78 -7.44 18.99
CA ALA A 94 -11.38 -6.73 20.10
C ALA A 94 -12.49 -5.78 19.61
N GLY A 95 -13.63 -5.76 20.31
CA GLY A 95 -14.81 -4.95 19.96
C GLY A 95 -15.68 -5.51 18.83
N MET A 96 -15.32 -6.65 18.23
CA MET A 96 -16.06 -7.24 17.10
C MET A 96 -17.46 -7.71 17.51
N ALA A 97 -17.61 -8.30 18.68
CA ALA A 97 -18.91 -8.79 19.16
C ALA A 97 -19.89 -7.61 19.36
N GLU A 98 -19.44 -6.56 20.03
CA GLU A 98 -20.23 -5.35 20.32
C GLU A 98 -20.58 -4.61 19.01
N ALA A 99 -19.64 -4.53 18.06
CA ALA A 99 -19.89 -3.94 16.75
C ALA A 99 -20.96 -4.72 15.97
N ALA A 100 -20.83 -6.06 15.89
CA ALA A 100 -21.79 -6.90 15.19
C ALA A 100 -23.18 -6.84 15.83
N GLU A 101 -23.26 -6.84 17.16
CA GLU A 101 -24.51 -6.71 17.90
C GLU A 101 -25.20 -5.38 17.64
N ARG A 102 -24.45 -4.25 17.75
CA ARG A 102 -25.02 -2.91 17.55
C ARG A 102 -25.50 -2.71 16.11
N LEU A 103 -24.71 -3.20 15.12
CA LEU A 103 -25.10 -3.16 13.70
C LEU A 103 -26.33 -4.03 13.43
N ALA A 104 -26.39 -5.24 13.98
CA ALA A 104 -27.56 -6.12 13.83
C ALA A 104 -28.82 -5.51 14.41
N ASP A 105 -28.72 -4.88 15.58
CA ASP A 105 -29.83 -4.16 16.19
C ASP A 105 -30.31 -3.00 15.32
N ALA A 106 -29.40 -2.21 14.76
CA ALA A 106 -29.73 -1.11 13.84
C ALA A 106 -30.46 -1.62 12.60
N ILE A 107 -29.99 -2.71 12.01
CA ILE A 107 -30.63 -3.32 10.82
C ILE A 107 -32.04 -3.83 11.16
N ILE A 108 -32.19 -4.56 12.26
CA ILE A 108 -33.49 -5.14 12.64
C ILE A 108 -34.51 -4.03 12.99
N ARG A 109 -34.05 -2.91 13.59
CA ARG A 109 -34.88 -1.76 13.93
C ARG A 109 -35.05 -0.77 12.79
N ASN A 110 -34.43 -1.01 11.63
CA ASN A 110 -34.41 -0.10 10.48
C ASN A 110 -33.95 1.32 10.86
N GLU A 111 -32.86 1.42 11.63
CA GLU A 111 -32.29 2.70 12.06
C GLU A 111 -31.58 3.41 10.90
N SER A 112 -31.47 4.74 10.99
CA SER A 112 -30.69 5.54 10.04
C SER A 112 -29.20 5.44 10.34
N ILE A 113 -28.45 4.76 9.45
CA ILE A 113 -27.02 4.51 9.59
C ILE A 113 -26.26 5.50 8.73
N ALA A 114 -25.27 6.20 9.30
CA ALA A 114 -24.29 6.98 8.55
C ALA A 114 -22.95 6.23 8.48
N ILE A 115 -22.31 6.26 7.32
CA ILE A 115 -20.94 5.77 7.10
C ILE A 115 -20.06 6.98 6.86
N PHE A 116 -19.02 7.14 7.68
CA PHE A 116 -17.97 8.12 7.49
C PHE A 116 -16.69 7.37 7.05
N GLY A 117 -16.29 7.53 5.77
CA GLY A 117 -15.10 6.87 5.23
C GLY A 117 -13.95 7.85 5.02
N ASP A 118 -12.72 7.33 4.87
CA ASP A 118 -11.61 8.16 4.38
C ASP A 118 -11.71 8.39 2.87
N TYR A 119 -10.95 9.37 2.36
CA TYR A 119 -10.97 9.85 0.96
C TYR A 119 -10.09 9.04 0.01
N ASP A 120 -9.37 8.06 0.48
CA ASP A 120 -8.52 7.21 -0.37
C ASP A 120 -9.21 5.90 -0.80
N VAL A 121 -8.45 4.99 -1.43
CA VAL A 121 -9.03 3.74 -1.94
C VAL A 121 -9.51 2.83 -0.82
N ASP A 122 -8.78 2.76 0.32
CA ASP A 122 -9.18 1.88 1.42
C ASP A 122 -10.47 2.38 2.08
N GLY A 123 -10.57 3.69 2.33
CA GLY A 123 -11.81 4.32 2.81
C GLY A 123 -12.97 4.18 1.82
N ALA A 124 -12.72 4.38 0.52
CA ALA A 124 -13.74 4.23 -0.51
C ALA A 124 -14.26 2.78 -0.65
N THR A 125 -13.34 1.78 -0.65
CA THR A 125 -13.72 0.36 -0.74
C THR A 125 -14.35 -0.14 0.55
N SER A 126 -13.88 0.31 1.71
CA SER A 126 -14.49 0.06 3.03
C SER A 126 -15.94 0.55 3.08
N SER A 127 -16.15 1.79 2.64
CA SER A 127 -17.50 2.38 2.54
C SER A 127 -18.39 1.62 1.55
N ALA A 128 -17.83 1.20 0.41
CA ALA A 128 -18.57 0.45 -0.61
C ALA A 128 -18.98 -0.95 -0.12
N VAL A 129 -18.06 -1.70 0.49
CA VAL A 129 -18.33 -3.03 1.06
C VAL A 129 -19.43 -2.97 2.11
N LEU A 130 -19.33 -2.05 3.06
CA LEU A 130 -20.34 -1.90 4.12
C LEU A 130 -21.68 -1.45 3.54
N THR A 131 -21.70 -0.46 2.64
CA THR A 131 -22.92 0.02 1.98
C THR A 131 -23.62 -1.11 1.21
N ARG A 132 -22.91 -1.87 0.40
CA ARG A 132 -23.50 -3.00 -0.35
C ARG A 132 -24.10 -4.03 0.59
N TYR A 133 -23.43 -4.34 1.69
CA TYR A 133 -23.98 -5.26 2.67
C TYR A 133 -25.24 -4.71 3.34
N LEU A 134 -25.25 -3.44 3.74
CA LEU A 134 -26.45 -2.80 4.31
C LEU A 134 -27.61 -2.77 3.32
N ARG A 135 -27.35 -2.54 2.02
CA ARG A 135 -28.36 -2.64 0.95
C ARG A 135 -28.95 -4.04 0.83
N PHE A 136 -28.16 -5.11 0.98
CA PHE A 136 -28.68 -6.48 1.06
C PHE A 136 -29.63 -6.67 2.27
N CYS A 137 -29.37 -5.95 3.35
CA CYS A 137 -30.24 -5.94 4.53
C CYS A 137 -31.48 -5.03 4.38
N GLY A 138 -31.57 -4.25 3.29
CA GLY A 138 -32.66 -3.30 3.05
C GLY A 138 -32.44 -1.90 3.63
N ILE A 139 -31.21 -1.58 4.05
CA ILE A 139 -30.82 -0.26 4.60
C ILE A 139 -30.04 0.52 3.55
N GLU A 140 -30.45 1.77 3.27
CA GLU A 140 -29.65 2.71 2.48
C GLU A 140 -28.92 3.66 3.43
N PRO A 141 -27.60 3.56 3.60
CA PRO A 141 -26.87 4.41 4.53
C PRO A 141 -26.60 5.80 3.98
N ILE A 142 -26.41 6.76 4.89
CA ILE A 142 -25.90 8.09 4.57
C ILE A 142 -24.38 8.02 4.50
N ILE A 143 -23.78 8.24 3.32
CA ILE A 143 -22.33 8.23 3.15
C ILE A 143 -21.77 9.65 3.25
N HIS A 144 -20.69 9.84 3.98
CA HIS A 144 -19.88 11.05 4.02
C HIS A 144 -18.40 10.70 3.83
N ILE A 145 -17.78 11.34 2.87
CA ILE A 145 -16.33 11.28 2.62
C ILE A 145 -15.80 12.70 2.78
N PRO A 146 -14.86 12.96 3.70
CA PRO A 146 -14.38 14.30 3.97
C PRO A 146 -13.56 14.86 2.82
N ASP A 147 -13.62 16.17 2.61
CA ASP A 147 -12.71 16.85 1.72
C ASP A 147 -11.33 16.99 2.38
N ARG A 148 -10.31 16.41 1.77
CA ARG A 148 -8.96 16.38 2.31
C ARG A 148 -8.38 17.77 2.59
N LEU A 149 -8.70 18.77 1.76
CA LEU A 149 -8.12 20.11 1.84
C LEU A 149 -8.86 20.98 2.84
N PHE A 150 -10.19 20.85 2.93
CA PHE A 150 -11.05 21.68 3.77
C PHE A 150 -11.37 21.04 5.11
N GLU A 151 -11.66 19.75 5.14
CA GLU A 151 -12.05 19.01 6.34
C GLU A 151 -10.89 18.27 7.00
N GLY A 152 -9.86 17.90 6.23
CA GLY A 152 -8.70 17.15 6.71
C GLY A 152 -8.93 15.63 6.71
N TYR A 153 -8.26 14.92 7.62
CA TYR A 153 -8.33 13.48 7.77
C TYR A 153 -9.27 13.11 8.93
N GLY A 154 -10.15 12.15 8.66
CA GLY A 154 -11.05 11.57 9.65
C GLY A 154 -12.23 12.44 10.05
N PRO A 155 -13.07 11.96 10.99
CA PRO A 155 -14.24 12.68 11.47
C PRO A 155 -13.91 14.06 12.04
N ASN A 156 -14.76 15.04 11.74
CA ASN A 156 -14.73 16.37 12.33
C ASN A 156 -16.11 16.74 12.91
N VAL A 157 -16.14 17.70 13.82
CA VAL A 157 -17.36 18.09 14.55
C VAL A 157 -18.48 18.57 13.63
N GLU A 158 -18.15 19.32 12.57
CA GLU A 158 -19.13 19.88 11.62
C GLU A 158 -19.80 18.79 10.80
N ALA A 159 -19.02 17.85 10.28
CA ALA A 159 -19.55 16.70 9.56
C ALA A 159 -20.44 15.82 10.44
N VAL A 160 -20.02 15.58 11.69
CA VAL A 160 -20.82 14.82 12.68
C VAL A 160 -22.16 15.51 12.94
N ARG A 161 -22.17 16.83 13.13
CA ARG A 161 -23.41 17.61 13.29
C ARG A 161 -24.32 17.53 12.07
N SER A 162 -23.73 17.62 10.89
CA SER A 162 -24.47 17.48 9.62
C SER A 162 -25.13 16.11 9.49
N LEU A 163 -24.43 15.04 9.87
CA LEU A 163 -25.00 13.68 9.85
C LEU A 163 -26.14 13.52 10.85
N ALA A 164 -26.01 14.07 12.07
CA ALA A 164 -27.09 14.09 13.06
C ALA A 164 -28.31 14.85 12.54
N GLN A 165 -28.13 16.01 11.91
CA GLN A 165 -29.23 16.80 11.31
C GLN A 165 -29.94 16.06 10.18
N ARG A 166 -29.23 15.17 9.47
CA ARG A 166 -29.80 14.29 8.42
C ARG A 166 -30.51 13.06 9.01
N GLY A 167 -30.58 12.96 10.34
CA GLY A 167 -31.32 11.93 11.06
C GLY A 167 -30.56 10.66 11.35
N ALA A 168 -29.23 10.64 11.21
CA ALA A 168 -28.42 9.48 11.57
C ALA A 168 -28.52 9.20 13.08
N THR A 169 -28.74 7.93 13.45
CA THR A 169 -28.78 7.45 14.83
C THR A 169 -27.58 6.54 15.17
N LEU A 170 -26.95 5.99 14.15
CA LEU A 170 -25.70 5.22 14.25
C LEU A 170 -24.69 5.77 13.25
N LEU A 171 -23.52 6.14 13.75
CA LEU A 171 -22.35 6.53 12.96
C LEU A 171 -21.37 5.35 12.90
N VAL A 172 -21.03 4.90 11.70
CA VAL A 172 -19.96 3.92 11.49
C VAL A 172 -18.82 4.62 10.79
N THR A 173 -17.65 4.71 11.43
CA THR A 173 -16.44 5.20 10.76
C THR A 173 -15.66 4.03 10.18
N VAL A 174 -15.14 4.18 8.97
CA VAL A 174 -14.33 3.16 8.29
C VAL A 174 -13.03 3.78 7.79
N ASP A 175 -11.91 3.11 8.06
CA ASP A 175 -10.56 3.56 7.72
C ASP A 175 -10.16 4.89 8.39
N CYS A 176 -10.82 5.22 9.47
CA CYS A 176 -10.57 6.39 10.30
C CYS A 176 -11.34 6.27 11.63
N GLY A 177 -11.05 7.19 12.55
CA GLY A 177 -11.86 7.35 13.76
C GLY A 177 -11.17 6.90 15.05
N THR A 178 -10.18 6.02 15.02
CA THR A 178 -9.52 5.50 16.23
C THR A 178 -8.94 6.60 17.13
N THR A 179 -8.49 7.72 16.56
CA THR A 179 -7.93 8.86 17.33
C THR A 179 -8.85 10.07 17.38
N SER A 180 -10.10 9.96 16.88
CA SER A 180 -11.04 11.08 16.73
C SER A 180 -11.90 11.29 17.99
N ILE A 181 -11.27 11.55 19.16
CA ILE A 181 -11.94 11.62 20.46
C ILE A 181 -12.99 12.74 20.48
N GLU A 182 -12.66 13.96 20.10
CA GLU A 182 -13.55 15.12 20.15
C GLU A 182 -14.76 14.97 19.21
N PRO A 183 -14.61 14.66 17.91
CA PRO A 183 -15.75 14.49 17.02
C PRO A 183 -16.69 13.34 17.45
N LEU A 184 -16.15 12.24 17.95
CA LEU A 184 -16.96 11.11 18.38
C LEU A 184 -17.62 11.35 19.73
N SER A 185 -17.04 12.22 20.58
CA SER A 185 -17.73 12.74 21.79
C SER A 185 -18.93 13.61 21.41
N GLU A 186 -18.79 14.43 20.36
CA GLU A 186 -19.92 15.22 19.83
C GLU A 186 -21.02 14.32 19.27
N ALA A 187 -20.68 13.26 18.54
CA ALA A 187 -21.67 12.29 18.05
C ALA A 187 -22.49 11.71 19.18
N ARG A 188 -21.83 11.31 20.27
CA ARG A 188 -22.51 10.79 21.47
C ARG A 188 -23.39 11.86 22.15
N ALA A 189 -22.91 13.10 22.23
CA ALA A 189 -23.69 14.21 22.81
C ALA A 189 -24.96 14.51 22.00
N LEU A 190 -24.92 14.26 20.69
CA LEU A 190 -26.07 14.39 19.78
C LEU A 190 -26.98 13.16 19.77
N GLY A 191 -26.69 12.14 20.59
CA GLY A 191 -27.51 10.92 20.72
C GLY A 191 -27.24 9.88 19.62
N MET A 192 -26.17 9.99 18.88
CA MET A 192 -25.73 8.96 17.94
C MET A 192 -24.84 7.93 18.64
N ASP A 193 -25.12 6.65 18.45
CA ASP A 193 -24.14 5.61 18.75
C ASP A 193 -23.03 5.59 17.71
N VAL A 194 -21.84 5.13 18.10
CA VAL A 194 -20.67 5.10 17.23
C VAL A 194 -20.06 3.70 17.19
N VAL A 195 -19.73 3.21 16.00
CA VAL A 195 -18.90 2.04 15.76
C VAL A 195 -17.71 2.48 14.91
N VAL A 196 -16.49 2.20 15.38
CA VAL A 196 -15.26 2.50 14.66
C VAL A 196 -14.69 1.21 14.08
N ILE A 197 -14.40 1.17 12.78
CA ILE A 197 -13.74 0.07 12.08
C ILE A 197 -12.51 0.63 11.37
N ASP A 198 -11.34 0.41 11.96
CA ASP A 198 -10.11 1.10 11.56
C ASP A 198 -8.89 0.17 11.69
N HIS A 199 -7.76 0.56 11.10
CA HIS A 199 -6.50 -0.16 11.21
C HIS A 199 -5.30 0.75 11.58
N HIS A 200 -5.53 2.04 11.73
CA HIS A 200 -4.48 2.97 12.12
C HIS A 200 -4.01 2.73 13.56
N LEU A 201 -2.78 3.15 13.88
CA LEU A 201 -2.25 3.01 15.23
C LEU A 201 -3.15 3.71 16.25
N ALA A 202 -3.50 2.97 17.29
CA ALA A 202 -4.31 3.47 18.37
C ALA A 202 -3.46 4.07 19.50
N ASP A 203 -3.93 5.15 20.08
CA ASP A 203 -3.40 5.70 21.33
C ASP A 203 -3.84 4.86 22.54
N GLU A 204 -3.36 5.21 23.74
CA GLU A 204 -3.79 4.55 24.99
C GLU A 204 -5.27 4.76 25.26
N THR A 205 -5.79 5.95 24.89
CA THR A 205 -7.18 6.31 25.10
C THR A 205 -7.94 6.14 23.79
N LEU A 206 -8.97 5.29 23.82
CA LEU A 206 -9.87 5.08 22.70
C LEU A 206 -11.00 6.12 22.71
N PRO A 207 -11.58 6.44 21.53
CA PRO A 207 -12.69 7.35 21.43
C PRO A 207 -13.95 6.77 22.07
N PRO A 208 -14.90 7.62 22.52
CA PRO A 208 -16.16 7.17 23.10
C PRO A 208 -17.08 6.58 22.02
N ALA A 209 -16.99 5.28 21.81
CA ALA A 209 -17.78 4.51 20.87
C ALA A 209 -18.38 3.28 21.55
N VAL A 210 -19.46 2.72 20.99
CA VAL A 210 -20.03 1.43 21.40
C VAL A 210 -19.01 0.32 21.17
N ALA A 211 -18.31 0.39 20.03
CA ALA A 211 -17.24 -0.53 19.70
C ALA A 211 -16.14 0.17 18.87
N VAL A 212 -14.90 -0.23 19.11
CA VAL A 212 -13.74 0.12 18.29
C VAL A 212 -13.11 -1.18 17.84
N VAL A 213 -13.32 -1.55 16.56
CA VAL A 213 -12.73 -2.73 15.94
C VAL A 213 -11.46 -2.28 15.22
N ASN A 214 -10.31 -2.54 15.86
CA ASN A 214 -9.02 -2.15 15.31
C ASN A 214 -7.92 -3.09 15.83
N PRO A 215 -7.27 -3.90 14.97
CA PRO A 215 -6.23 -4.85 15.37
C PRO A 215 -4.94 -4.19 15.86
N ASN A 216 -4.79 -2.87 15.71
CA ASN A 216 -3.66 -2.09 16.21
C ASN A 216 -3.95 -1.39 17.55
N ARG A 217 -5.04 -1.76 18.22
CA ARG A 217 -5.28 -1.43 19.64
C ARG A 217 -4.27 -2.19 20.50
N ARG A 218 -3.90 -1.58 21.66
CA ARG A 218 -2.95 -2.21 22.60
C ARG A 218 -3.47 -3.49 23.25
N ASP A 219 -4.78 -3.62 23.38
CA ASP A 219 -5.48 -4.75 23.99
C ASP A 219 -5.97 -5.79 22.97
N ASP A 220 -5.77 -5.57 21.68
CA ASP A 220 -6.05 -6.56 20.64
C ASP A 220 -4.92 -7.59 20.57
N LEU A 221 -5.30 -8.87 20.61
CA LEU A 221 -4.38 -10.00 20.57
C LEU A 221 -4.55 -10.86 19.30
N SER A 222 -5.31 -10.38 18.32
CA SER A 222 -5.62 -11.12 17.10
C SER A 222 -4.41 -11.40 16.22
N GLY A 223 -3.37 -10.55 16.30
CA GLY A 223 -2.23 -10.59 15.39
C GLY A 223 -2.54 -10.12 13.97
N LEU A 224 -3.70 -9.49 13.74
CA LEU A 224 -4.20 -9.06 12.44
C LEU A 224 -3.87 -7.59 12.10
N GLY A 225 -2.96 -6.96 12.83
CA GLY A 225 -2.55 -5.56 12.60
C GLY A 225 -1.98 -5.24 11.22
N HIS A 226 -1.82 -6.26 10.37
CA HIS A 226 -1.40 -6.11 8.99
C HIS A 226 -2.57 -5.97 7.99
N LEU A 227 -3.83 -6.04 8.43
CA LEU A 227 -5.00 -5.88 7.56
C LEU A 227 -5.21 -4.40 7.20
N ALA A 228 -5.67 -4.15 5.98
CA ALA A 228 -6.27 -2.89 5.57
C ALA A 228 -7.67 -2.73 6.20
N ALA A 229 -8.18 -1.51 6.30
CA ALA A 229 -9.51 -1.27 6.89
C ALA A 229 -10.61 -2.04 6.16
N VAL A 230 -10.57 -2.13 4.83
CA VAL A 230 -11.55 -2.90 4.06
C VAL A 230 -11.56 -4.40 4.43
N GLY A 231 -10.40 -4.96 4.79
CA GLY A 231 -10.31 -6.34 5.29
C GLY A 231 -11.01 -6.51 6.64
N ILE A 232 -10.88 -5.53 7.54
CA ILE A 232 -11.55 -5.53 8.84
C ILE A 232 -13.06 -5.30 8.66
N VAL A 233 -13.46 -4.39 7.77
CA VAL A 233 -14.88 -4.21 7.38
C VAL A 233 -15.47 -5.50 6.85
N PHE A 234 -14.75 -6.23 5.98
CA PHE A 234 -15.22 -7.53 5.49
C PHE A 234 -15.37 -8.55 6.62
N MET A 235 -14.43 -8.63 7.57
CA MET A 235 -14.57 -9.50 8.75
C MET A 235 -15.75 -9.08 9.62
N THR A 236 -16.01 -7.78 9.78
CA THR A 236 -17.19 -7.26 10.48
C THR A 236 -18.48 -7.67 9.78
N VAL A 237 -18.52 -7.58 8.44
CA VAL A 237 -19.66 -8.06 7.64
C VAL A 237 -19.88 -9.57 7.83
N VAL A 238 -18.81 -10.37 7.89
CA VAL A 238 -18.91 -11.82 8.15
C VAL A 238 -19.50 -12.11 9.55
N ALA A 239 -19.03 -11.41 10.59
CA ALA A 239 -19.55 -11.55 11.95
C ALA A 239 -21.03 -11.14 12.02
N LEU A 240 -21.37 -9.99 11.46
CA LEU A 240 -22.72 -9.45 11.39
C LEU A 240 -23.68 -10.40 10.63
N ASN A 241 -23.25 -10.91 9.48
CA ASN A 241 -24.04 -11.83 8.68
C ASN A 241 -24.32 -13.15 9.43
N ARG A 242 -23.32 -13.67 10.17
CA ARG A 242 -23.47 -14.84 11.03
C ARG A 242 -24.50 -14.59 12.14
N LEU A 243 -24.44 -13.41 12.79
CA LEU A 243 -25.37 -13.01 13.85
C LEU A 243 -26.80 -12.84 13.32
N LEU A 244 -26.97 -12.19 12.17
CA LEU A 244 -28.28 -12.04 11.52
C LEU A 244 -28.88 -13.39 11.12
N ARG A 245 -28.06 -14.34 10.68
CA ARG A 245 -28.50 -15.72 10.41
C ARG A 245 -28.99 -16.40 11.69
N GLN A 246 -28.26 -16.27 12.79
CA GLN A 246 -28.65 -16.84 14.09
C GLN A 246 -29.96 -16.22 14.63
N ARG A 247 -30.18 -14.91 14.36
CA ARG A 247 -31.41 -14.21 14.72
C ARG A 247 -32.58 -14.45 13.75
N GLY A 248 -32.42 -15.30 12.73
CA GLY A 248 -33.47 -15.62 11.76
C GLY A 248 -33.81 -14.48 10.79
N PHE A 249 -32.92 -13.53 10.58
CA PHE A 249 -33.14 -12.39 9.68
C PHE A 249 -33.23 -12.81 8.21
N TRP A 250 -32.43 -13.78 7.80
CA TRP A 250 -32.44 -14.35 6.46
C TRP A 250 -33.54 -15.40 6.32
N THR A 251 -34.33 -15.30 5.25
CA THR A 251 -35.48 -16.16 4.99
C THR A 251 -35.57 -16.47 3.50
N ALA A 252 -36.50 -17.30 3.09
CA ALA A 252 -36.76 -17.55 1.66
C ALA A 252 -37.15 -16.27 0.89
N ALA A 253 -37.83 -15.32 1.55
CA ALA A 253 -38.19 -14.02 0.97
C ALA A 253 -37.06 -12.98 1.05
N ARG A 254 -36.09 -13.19 1.90
CA ARG A 254 -34.87 -12.38 2.05
C ARG A 254 -33.66 -13.33 2.07
N PRO A 255 -33.17 -13.73 0.89
CA PRO A 255 -32.06 -14.68 0.82
C PRO A 255 -30.78 -14.06 1.37
N GLU A 256 -29.98 -14.91 2.02
CA GLU A 256 -28.65 -14.55 2.50
C GLU A 256 -27.71 -14.23 1.34
N PRO A 257 -26.96 -13.09 1.38
CA PRO A 257 -26.05 -12.72 0.30
C PRO A 257 -24.79 -13.60 0.27
N ASP A 258 -24.24 -13.82 -0.92
CA ASP A 258 -22.90 -14.39 -1.08
C ASP A 258 -21.85 -13.29 -0.83
N LEU A 259 -21.23 -13.31 0.34
CA LEU A 259 -20.21 -12.32 0.72
C LEU A 259 -18.95 -12.38 -0.16
N LEU A 260 -18.67 -13.49 -0.84
CA LEU A 260 -17.51 -13.60 -1.72
C LEU A 260 -17.61 -12.65 -2.93
N THR A 261 -18.80 -12.17 -3.24
CA THR A 261 -19.02 -11.14 -4.27
C THR A 261 -18.47 -9.76 -3.89
N LEU A 262 -18.09 -9.55 -2.63
CA LEU A 262 -17.51 -8.31 -2.13
C LEU A 262 -15.96 -8.32 -2.19
N LEU A 263 -15.35 -9.44 -2.53
CA LEU A 263 -13.89 -9.61 -2.47
C LEU A 263 -13.12 -8.79 -3.50
N ASP A 264 -13.75 -8.36 -4.58
CA ASP A 264 -13.15 -7.44 -5.56
C ASP A 264 -12.81 -6.08 -4.93
N ASP A 265 -13.75 -5.48 -4.18
CA ASP A 265 -13.51 -4.25 -3.41
C ASP A 265 -12.47 -4.50 -2.30
N VAL A 266 -12.56 -5.64 -1.59
CA VAL A 266 -11.60 -5.99 -0.53
C VAL A 266 -10.18 -6.12 -1.07
N ALA A 267 -10.00 -6.75 -2.23
CA ALA A 267 -8.69 -6.85 -2.88
C ALA A 267 -8.17 -5.47 -3.31
N PHE A 268 -9.07 -4.62 -3.80
CA PHE A 268 -8.69 -3.30 -4.30
C PHE A 268 -8.17 -2.41 -3.17
N GLY A 269 -8.91 -2.27 -2.06
CA GLY A 269 -8.45 -1.50 -0.89
C GLY A 269 -7.17 -2.08 -0.32
N THR A 270 -7.12 -3.40 -0.08
CA THR A 270 -5.94 -4.10 0.47
C THR A 270 -4.66 -3.82 -0.32
N VAL A 271 -4.70 -3.84 -1.66
CA VAL A 271 -3.52 -3.57 -2.48
C VAL A 271 -3.19 -2.08 -2.50
N ALA A 272 -4.20 -1.21 -2.59
CA ALA A 272 -4.01 0.23 -2.73
C ALA A 272 -3.47 0.88 -1.45
N ASP A 273 -3.82 0.36 -0.29
CA ASP A 273 -3.29 0.77 1.02
C ASP A 273 -1.86 0.28 1.28
N VAL A 274 -1.31 -0.54 0.37
CA VAL A 274 0.07 -1.03 0.43
C VAL A 274 0.38 -1.89 1.66
N VAL A 275 -0.62 -2.47 2.31
CA VAL A 275 -0.42 -3.43 3.41
C VAL A 275 0.24 -4.72 2.92
N PRO A 276 0.94 -5.47 3.80
CA PRO A 276 1.62 -6.69 3.41
C PRO A 276 0.67 -7.75 2.85
N LEU A 277 0.97 -8.30 1.67
CA LEU A 277 0.21 -9.39 1.02
C LEU A 277 0.57 -10.77 1.60
N ILE A 278 0.38 -10.91 2.90
CA ILE A 278 0.61 -12.13 3.68
C ILE A 278 -0.71 -12.62 4.31
N GLY A 279 -0.74 -13.87 4.74
CA GLY A 279 -1.88 -14.43 5.48
C GLY A 279 -3.23 -14.16 4.80
N LEU A 280 -4.14 -13.53 5.55
CA LEU A 280 -5.49 -13.23 5.09
C LEU A 280 -5.53 -12.19 3.95
N ASN A 281 -4.67 -11.15 3.98
CA ASN A 281 -4.55 -10.18 2.88
C ASN A 281 -4.22 -10.85 1.56
N ARG A 282 -3.30 -11.84 1.58
CA ARG A 282 -2.97 -12.62 0.40
C ARG A 282 -4.19 -13.37 -0.15
N ALA A 283 -4.98 -13.99 0.73
CA ALA A 283 -6.20 -14.70 0.33
C ALA A 283 -7.26 -13.76 -0.24
N PHE A 284 -7.46 -12.59 0.38
CA PHE A 284 -8.36 -11.56 -0.12
C PHE A 284 -7.97 -11.11 -1.53
N VAL A 285 -6.70 -10.77 -1.73
CA VAL A 285 -6.22 -10.30 -3.04
C VAL A 285 -6.29 -11.40 -4.09
N ALA A 286 -5.88 -12.63 -3.77
CA ALA A 286 -5.93 -13.74 -4.71
C ALA A 286 -7.37 -14.04 -5.18
N LYS A 287 -8.33 -14.08 -4.26
CA LYS A 287 -9.75 -14.38 -4.58
C LYS A 287 -10.47 -13.16 -5.16
N GLY A 288 -10.17 -11.95 -4.70
CA GLY A 288 -10.74 -10.72 -5.24
C GLY A 288 -10.31 -10.42 -6.67
N LEU A 289 -9.05 -10.69 -7.04
CA LEU A 289 -8.61 -10.62 -8.44
C LEU A 289 -9.39 -11.60 -9.34
N LEU A 290 -9.76 -12.78 -8.85
CA LEU A 290 -10.62 -13.71 -9.58
C LEU A 290 -12.05 -13.17 -9.73
N ALA A 291 -12.59 -12.50 -8.69
CA ALA A 291 -13.89 -11.84 -8.77
C ALA A 291 -13.86 -10.68 -9.80
N MET A 292 -12.83 -9.82 -9.76
CA MET A 292 -12.67 -8.74 -10.73
C MET A 292 -12.59 -9.20 -12.19
N ARG A 293 -12.00 -10.38 -12.45
CA ARG A 293 -11.91 -10.96 -13.81
C ARG A 293 -13.28 -11.24 -14.43
N ARG A 294 -14.32 -11.42 -13.64
CA ARG A 294 -15.69 -11.63 -14.13
C ARG A 294 -16.31 -10.39 -14.73
N ARG A 295 -15.77 -9.18 -14.41
CA ARG A 295 -16.23 -7.89 -14.93
C ARG A 295 -17.74 -7.66 -14.68
N GLU A 296 -18.24 -8.03 -13.51
CA GLU A 296 -19.67 -7.97 -13.18
C GLU A 296 -20.10 -6.59 -12.66
N ARG A 297 -19.17 -5.80 -12.08
CA ARG A 297 -19.49 -4.49 -11.49
C ARG A 297 -19.19 -3.35 -12.46
N ALA A 298 -20.18 -2.53 -12.76
CA ALA A 298 -20.09 -1.41 -13.71
C ALA A 298 -18.96 -0.43 -13.35
N GLY A 299 -18.82 -0.08 -12.06
CA GLY A 299 -17.76 0.82 -11.59
C GLY A 299 -16.36 0.29 -11.85
N HIS A 300 -16.08 -0.98 -11.51
CA HIS A 300 -14.78 -1.61 -11.76
C HIS A 300 -14.50 -1.75 -13.26
N VAL A 301 -15.51 -2.15 -14.05
CA VAL A 301 -15.38 -2.27 -15.50
C VAL A 301 -15.02 -0.94 -16.12
N SER A 302 -15.77 0.12 -15.82
CA SER A 302 -15.51 1.46 -16.32
C SER A 302 -14.14 1.99 -15.94
N LEU A 303 -13.68 1.72 -14.70
CA LEU A 303 -12.35 2.11 -14.23
C LEU A 303 -11.23 1.37 -14.98
N MET A 304 -11.39 0.07 -15.22
CA MET A 304 -10.45 -0.72 -16.03
C MET A 304 -10.41 -0.26 -17.49
N ASP A 305 -11.56 0.09 -18.06
CA ASP A 305 -11.66 0.52 -19.47
C ASP A 305 -11.00 1.90 -19.70
N VAL A 306 -11.26 2.91 -18.85
CA VAL A 306 -10.56 4.21 -18.96
C VAL A 306 -9.07 4.09 -18.69
N ALA A 307 -8.66 3.11 -17.87
CA ALA A 307 -7.26 2.78 -17.62
C ALA A 307 -6.61 1.99 -18.77
N ARG A 308 -7.39 1.58 -19.78
CA ARG A 308 -6.95 0.75 -20.92
C ARG A 308 -6.31 -0.56 -20.49
N LEU A 309 -6.87 -1.18 -19.46
CA LEU A 309 -6.39 -2.47 -18.97
C LEU A 309 -6.75 -3.58 -19.95
N ASN A 310 -5.74 -4.06 -20.66
CA ASN A 310 -5.86 -5.17 -21.61
C ASN A 310 -5.45 -6.47 -20.91
N GLY A 311 -6.42 -7.34 -20.66
CA GLY A 311 -6.18 -8.63 -20.00
C GLY A 311 -6.70 -8.69 -18.56
N PRO A 312 -6.40 -9.79 -17.83
CA PRO A 312 -6.87 -9.99 -16.48
C PRO A 312 -6.20 -9.00 -15.51
N PRO A 313 -6.95 -8.47 -14.53
CA PRO A 313 -6.35 -7.63 -13.49
C PRO A 313 -5.37 -8.43 -12.63
N GLU A 314 -4.29 -7.77 -12.25
CA GLU A 314 -3.24 -8.24 -11.36
C GLU A 314 -3.05 -7.22 -10.22
N ALA A 315 -2.39 -7.62 -9.13
CA ALA A 315 -2.24 -6.76 -7.97
C ALA A 315 -1.60 -5.39 -8.31
N TRP A 316 -0.56 -5.36 -9.16
CA TRP A 316 0.08 -4.11 -9.55
C TRP A 316 -0.87 -3.15 -10.30
N HIS A 317 -1.85 -3.68 -11.06
CA HIS A 317 -2.86 -2.84 -11.70
C HIS A 317 -3.71 -2.11 -10.66
N LEU A 318 -4.07 -2.79 -9.55
CA LEU A 318 -4.86 -2.18 -8.48
C LEU A 318 -4.09 -1.03 -7.82
N GLY A 319 -2.81 -1.25 -7.47
CA GLY A 319 -1.99 -0.26 -6.77
C GLY A 319 -1.49 0.88 -7.66
N PHE A 320 -1.14 0.62 -8.92
CA PHE A 320 -0.43 1.60 -9.76
C PHE A 320 -1.24 2.12 -10.95
N LEU A 321 -2.30 1.42 -11.35
CA LEU A 321 -3.10 1.82 -12.49
C LEU A 321 -4.49 2.32 -12.06
N LEU A 322 -5.23 1.55 -11.26
CA LEU A 322 -6.59 1.86 -10.86
C LEU A 322 -6.65 2.76 -9.62
N GLY A 323 -5.91 2.41 -8.55
CA GLY A 323 -5.90 3.15 -7.29
C GLY A 323 -5.56 4.63 -7.42
N PRO A 324 -4.54 5.03 -8.21
CA PRO A 324 -4.23 6.44 -8.43
C PRO A 324 -5.38 7.27 -9.02
N ARG A 325 -6.30 6.66 -9.79
CA ARG A 325 -7.49 7.33 -10.33
C ARG A 325 -8.51 7.65 -9.24
N ILE A 326 -8.82 6.66 -8.40
CA ILE A 326 -9.69 6.89 -7.21
C ILE A 326 -9.08 7.98 -6.31
N ASN A 327 -7.80 7.83 -5.97
CA ASN A 327 -7.08 8.77 -5.11
C ASN A 327 -6.98 10.19 -5.69
N ALA A 328 -7.10 10.37 -7.02
CA ALA A 328 -7.07 11.68 -7.64
C ALA A 328 -8.28 12.53 -7.25
N GLY A 329 -9.45 11.91 -7.03
CA GLY A 329 -10.65 12.59 -6.52
C GLY A 329 -10.37 13.29 -5.20
N GLY A 330 -9.82 12.59 -4.20
CA GLY A 330 -9.49 13.15 -2.89
C GLY A 330 -8.25 14.07 -2.87
N ARG A 331 -7.46 14.16 -3.95
CA ARG A 331 -6.27 15.02 -4.01
C ARG A 331 -6.51 16.38 -4.65
N ILE A 332 -7.29 16.41 -5.76
CA ILE A 332 -7.47 17.62 -6.58
C ILE A 332 -8.91 17.79 -7.08
N GLY A 333 -9.85 16.96 -6.63
CA GLY A 333 -11.23 16.97 -7.05
C GLY A 333 -12.19 16.71 -5.88
N ARG A 334 -13.27 16.00 -6.16
CA ARG A 334 -14.28 15.61 -5.16
C ARG A 334 -13.91 14.26 -4.55
N ALA A 335 -13.81 14.22 -3.23
CA ALA A 335 -13.41 13.03 -2.48
C ALA A 335 -14.42 11.86 -2.60
N ASP A 336 -15.72 12.16 -2.78
CA ASP A 336 -16.80 11.16 -2.87
C ASP A 336 -16.84 10.38 -4.20
N LEU A 337 -16.12 10.83 -5.25
CA LEU A 337 -16.16 10.20 -6.56
C LEU A 337 -15.71 8.72 -6.53
N GLY A 338 -14.76 8.38 -5.66
CA GLY A 338 -14.29 7.01 -5.52
C GLY A 338 -15.39 6.06 -5.07
N VAL A 339 -16.00 6.34 -3.94
CA VAL A 339 -17.09 5.50 -3.38
C VAL A 339 -18.31 5.49 -4.29
N ARG A 340 -18.64 6.63 -4.93
CA ARG A 340 -19.75 6.70 -5.90
C ARG A 340 -19.52 5.79 -7.09
N LEU A 341 -18.31 5.78 -7.67
CA LEU A 341 -17.97 4.86 -8.76
C LEU A 341 -18.10 3.40 -8.35
N LEU A 342 -17.58 3.03 -7.17
CA LEU A 342 -17.62 1.65 -6.69
C LEU A 342 -19.04 1.17 -6.40
N LEU A 343 -19.96 2.07 -6.07
CA LEU A 343 -21.37 1.76 -5.78
C LEU A 343 -22.29 1.90 -6.99
N GLU A 344 -21.81 2.46 -8.11
CA GLU A 344 -22.63 2.70 -9.30
C GLU A 344 -22.88 1.40 -10.07
N ASP A 345 -24.14 1.11 -10.32
CA ASP A 345 -24.56 -0.09 -11.04
C ASP A 345 -25.00 0.24 -12.49
N ASP A 346 -25.33 1.53 -12.82
CA ASP A 346 -25.58 1.97 -14.19
C ASP A 346 -24.25 2.12 -14.95
N PRO A 347 -24.01 1.35 -16.03
CA PRO A 347 -22.77 1.43 -16.80
C PRO A 347 -22.52 2.81 -17.43
N ILE A 348 -23.57 3.58 -17.76
CA ILE A 348 -23.42 4.89 -18.37
C ILE A 348 -22.93 5.91 -17.34
N GLU A 349 -23.54 5.92 -16.15
CA GLU A 349 -23.11 6.81 -15.07
C GLU A 349 -21.73 6.40 -14.53
N ALA A 350 -21.45 5.10 -14.38
CA ALA A 350 -20.14 4.59 -14.01
C ALA A 350 -19.05 5.04 -15.00
N ALA A 351 -19.32 4.99 -16.31
CA ALA A 351 -18.39 5.46 -17.33
C ALA A 351 -18.11 6.97 -17.22
N LYS A 352 -19.11 7.80 -16.90
CA LYS A 352 -18.94 9.25 -16.69
C LYS A 352 -18.05 9.53 -15.48
N ILE A 353 -18.31 8.87 -14.34
CA ILE A 353 -17.53 9.04 -13.12
C ILE A 353 -16.09 8.57 -13.34
N ALA A 354 -15.89 7.41 -13.98
CA ALA A 354 -14.58 6.88 -14.30
C ALA A 354 -13.76 7.81 -15.23
N ALA A 355 -14.42 8.40 -16.25
CA ALA A 355 -13.80 9.38 -17.12
C ALA A 355 -13.35 10.65 -16.38
N GLU A 356 -14.15 11.13 -15.42
CA GLU A 356 -13.79 12.27 -14.58
C GLU A 356 -12.59 11.94 -13.67
N LEU A 357 -12.58 10.77 -13.03
CA LEU A 357 -11.44 10.31 -12.23
C LEU A 357 -10.15 10.14 -13.06
N ASP A 358 -10.26 9.66 -14.31
CA ASP A 358 -9.12 9.57 -15.22
C ASP A 358 -8.62 10.97 -15.65
N ARG A 359 -9.53 11.94 -15.88
CA ARG A 359 -9.18 13.33 -16.14
C ARG A 359 -8.42 13.94 -14.97
N LEU A 360 -8.95 13.81 -13.75
CA LEU A 360 -8.30 14.27 -12.51
C LEU A 360 -6.94 13.60 -12.30
N ASN A 361 -6.83 12.29 -12.56
CA ASN A 361 -5.56 11.60 -12.43
C ASN A 361 -4.50 12.12 -13.42
N ARG A 362 -4.86 12.45 -14.67
CA ARG A 362 -3.95 13.07 -15.62
C ARG A 362 -3.52 14.47 -15.18
N GLU A 363 -4.44 15.28 -14.71
CA GLU A 363 -4.15 16.60 -14.15
C GLU A 363 -3.22 16.51 -12.95
N ARG A 364 -3.51 15.62 -11.99
CA ARG A 364 -2.64 15.34 -10.86
C ARG A 364 -1.23 14.92 -11.31
N GLN A 365 -1.11 14.08 -12.37
CA GLN A 365 0.21 13.68 -12.91
C GLN A 365 0.98 14.86 -13.47
N THR A 366 0.34 15.79 -14.15
CA THR A 366 0.97 17.02 -14.66
C THR A 366 1.48 17.86 -13.51
N ILE A 367 0.64 18.15 -12.50
CA ILE A 367 1.04 18.89 -11.29
C ILE A 367 2.20 18.19 -10.56
N GLU A 368 2.16 16.86 -10.43
CA GLU A 368 3.23 16.07 -9.82
C GLU A 368 4.55 16.21 -10.59
N MET A 369 4.52 16.11 -11.92
CA MET A 369 5.72 16.23 -12.76
C MET A 369 6.37 17.62 -12.67
N ASP A 370 5.58 18.67 -12.75
CA ASP A 370 6.07 20.06 -12.67
C ASP A 370 6.67 20.33 -11.28
N THR A 371 5.97 19.91 -10.23
CA THR A 371 6.46 20.06 -8.84
C THR A 371 7.73 19.23 -8.61
N LEU A 372 7.78 17.99 -9.13
CA LEU A 372 8.95 17.12 -9.00
C LEU A 372 10.18 17.71 -9.69
N ALA A 373 10.05 18.26 -10.89
CA ALA A 373 11.17 18.86 -11.61
C ALA A 373 11.80 20.03 -10.81
N GLN A 374 10.97 20.88 -10.20
CA GLN A 374 11.44 21.96 -9.34
C GLN A 374 12.10 21.44 -8.05
N ALA A 375 11.46 20.45 -7.40
CA ALA A 375 11.97 19.87 -6.17
C ALA A 375 13.30 19.11 -6.39
N GLU A 376 13.45 18.42 -7.52
CA GLU A 376 14.71 17.77 -7.88
C GLU A 376 15.84 18.78 -8.12
N ALA A 377 15.57 19.89 -8.80
CA ALA A 377 16.56 20.94 -9.01
C ALA A 377 17.02 21.55 -7.68
N GLU A 378 16.09 21.85 -6.76
CA GLU A 378 16.41 22.31 -5.40
C GLU A 378 17.22 21.27 -4.62
N ALA A 379 16.81 20.00 -4.64
CA ALA A 379 17.51 18.93 -3.96
C ALA A 379 18.94 18.74 -4.48
N MET A 380 19.15 18.78 -5.79
CA MET A 380 20.48 18.68 -6.40
C MET A 380 21.37 19.86 -6.02
N ALA A 381 20.82 21.07 -6.01
CA ALA A 381 21.55 22.26 -5.56
C ALA A 381 21.96 22.17 -4.08
N ALA A 382 21.07 21.63 -3.22
CA ALA A 382 21.32 21.49 -1.79
C ALA A 382 22.33 20.38 -1.46
N LEU A 383 22.26 19.23 -2.17
CA LEU A 383 23.14 18.07 -1.94
C LEU A 383 24.52 18.22 -2.59
N GLY A 384 24.64 19.06 -3.63
CA GLY A 384 25.85 19.21 -4.43
C GLY A 384 26.21 17.97 -5.28
N LEU A 385 27.33 18.06 -6.01
CA LEU A 385 27.80 16.99 -6.90
C LEU A 385 28.10 15.65 -6.19
N GLU A 386 28.50 15.70 -4.92
CA GLU A 386 28.82 14.52 -4.11
C GLU A 386 27.59 13.95 -3.38
N GLU A 387 26.41 14.50 -3.61
CA GLU A 387 25.16 14.13 -2.96
C GLU A 387 25.31 13.98 -1.43
N ARG A 388 25.92 14.97 -0.77
CA ARG A 388 26.11 14.98 0.68
C ARG A 388 24.78 15.22 1.41
N GLY A 389 24.68 14.71 2.65
CA GLY A 389 23.53 14.91 3.52
C GLY A 389 22.69 13.65 3.74
N ALA A 390 22.00 13.60 4.87
CA ALA A 390 21.17 12.47 5.29
C ALA A 390 19.69 12.64 4.88
N VAL A 391 19.23 13.86 4.60
CA VAL A 391 17.82 14.14 4.29
C VAL A 391 17.72 15.11 3.12
N VAL A 392 16.68 14.94 2.30
CA VAL A 392 16.24 15.92 1.29
C VAL A 392 15.05 16.69 1.86
N VAL A 393 15.14 18.02 1.89
CA VAL A 393 14.02 18.90 2.26
C VAL A 393 13.88 19.97 1.18
N THR A 394 12.75 19.97 0.49
CA THR A 394 12.42 20.91 -0.58
C THR A 394 11.13 21.66 -0.27
N ALA A 395 11.04 22.93 -0.65
CA ALA A 395 9.88 23.75 -0.34
C ALA A 395 9.72 24.89 -1.34
N ALA A 396 8.53 25.08 -1.89
CA ALA A 396 8.23 26.25 -2.71
C ALA A 396 6.79 26.72 -2.56
N GLU A 397 6.56 27.98 -2.93
CA GLU A 397 5.23 28.53 -3.14
C GLU A 397 4.62 27.99 -4.43
N GLY A 398 3.30 27.89 -4.45
CA GLY A 398 2.56 27.41 -5.62
C GLY A 398 2.52 25.88 -5.77
N TRP A 399 3.20 25.13 -4.93
CA TRP A 399 3.04 23.67 -4.92
C TRP A 399 1.68 23.29 -4.33
N HIS A 400 1.06 22.28 -4.95
CA HIS A 400 -0.24 21.82 -4.48
C HIS A 400 -0.08 20.82 -3.30
N PRO A 401 -0.70 21.06 -2.12
CA PRO A 401 -0.53 20.21 -0.95
C PRO A 401 -0.99 18.76 -1.16
N GLY A 402 -1.91 18.51 -2.09
CA GLY A 402 -2.36 17.17 -2.47
C GLY A 402 -1.30 16.28 -3.15
N VAL A 403 -0.20 16.88 -3.71
CA VAL A 403 0.83 16.12 -4.43
C VAL A 403 2.18 16.05 -3.72
N VAL A 404 2.45 16.88 -2.70
CA VAL A 404 3.77 16.91 -2.03
C VAL A 404 4.20 15.56 -1.46
N GLY A 405 3.25 14.73 -1.02
CA GLY A 405 3.55 13.37 -0.55
C GLY A 405 4.03 12.41 -1.65
N LEU A 406 3.58 12.63 -2.90
CA LEU A 406 4.05 11.87 -4.06
C LEU A 406 5.44 12.35 -4.47
N VAL A 407 5.65 13.68 -4.47
CA VAL A 407 6.96 14.29 -4.74
C VAL A 407 8.01 13.80 -3.73
N ALA A 408 7.70 13.81 -2.43
CA ALA A 408 8.59 13.28 -1.40
C ALA A 408 8.95 11.80 -1.64
N ALA A 409 7.99 10.99 -2.10
CA ALA A 409 8.24 9.59 -2.44
C ALA A 409 9.22 9.46 -3.62
N ARG A 410 9.07 10.28 -4.67
CA ARG A 410 9.98 10.29 -5.82
C ARG A 410 11.39 10.76 -5.47
N LEU A 411 11.49 11.82 -4.65
CA LEU A 411 12.78 12.29 -4.15
C LEU A 411 13.48 11.21 -3.31
N LYS A 412 12.74 10.55 -2.41
CA LYS A 412 13.26 9.42 -1.62
C LYS A 412 13.78 8.29 -2.53
N GLU A 413 13.04 7.91 -3.56
CA GLU A 413 13.45 6.87 -4.53
C GLU A 413 14.72 7.27 -5.28
N ARG A 414 14.78 8.52 -5.75
CA ARG A 414 15.92 9.02 -6.53
C ARG A 414 17.19 9.13 -5.72
N PHE A 415 17.10 9.70 -4.50
CA PHE A 415 18.30 10.03 -3.69
C PHE A 415 18.63 8.96 -2.64
N GLY A 416 17.79 7.93 -2.45
CA GLY A 416 18.02 6.83 -1.51
C GLY A 416 18.14 7.28 -0.06
N ARG A 417 17.36 8.31 0.35
CA ARG A 417 17.34 8.87 1.70
C ARG A 417 15.96 9.45 2.03
N PRO A 418 15.63 9.68 3.31
CA PRO A 418 14.38 10.36 3.67
C PRO A 418 14.24 11.69 2.93
N ALA A 419 13.02 11.98 2.47
CA ALA A 419 12.74 13.20 1.71
C ALA A 419 11.45 13.84 2.18
N PHE A 420 11.45 15.17 2.28
CA PHE A 420 10.30 16.02 2.59
C PHE A 420 10.06 17.00 1.44
N ALA A 421 8.79 17.15 1.04
CA ALA A 421 8.35 18.18 0.12
C ALA A 421 7.26 19.02 0.80
N ILE A 422 7.36 20.33 0.73
CA ILE A 422 6.56 21.27 1.49
C ILE A 422 5.98 22.34 0.56
N ALA A 423 4.64 22.43 0.53
CA ALA A 423 3.92 23.50 -0.13
C ALA A 423 3.84 24.71 0.81
N LEU A 424 4.39 25.84 0.39
CA LEU A 424 4.36 27.09 1.13
C LEU A 424 3.18 27.96 0.69
N GLU A 425 2.40 28.42 1.64
CA GLU A 425 1.35 29.42 1.41
C GLU A 425 1.94 30.85 1.42
N PRO A 426 1.30 31.81 0.75
CA PRO A 426 1.72 33.23 0.80
C PRO A 426 1.76 33.79 2.23
N GLY A 427 0.94 33.25 3.15
CA GLY A 427 0.92 33.59 4.58
C GLY A 427 2.11 33.04 5.40
N GLY A 428 3.05 32.36 4.76
CA GLY A 428 4.26 31.85 5.42
C GLY A 428 4.07 30.54 6.18
N ILE A 429 2.91 29.91 6.09
CA ILE A 429 2.70 28.53 6.59
C ILE A 429 3.05 27.54 5.50
N GLY A 430 3.74 26.48 5.86
CA GLY A 430 4.07 25.37 4.98
C GLY A 430 3.40 24.07 5.43
N THR A 431 2.73 23.40 4.51
CA THR A 431 2.18 22.05 4.70
C THR A 431 2.98 21.04 3.87
N GLY A 432 3.53 20.04 4.49
CA GLY A 432 4.44 19.12 3.84
C GLY A 432 4.23 17.65 4.20
N SER A 433 4.88 16.81 3.43
CA SER A 433 4.89 15.36 3.63
C SER A 433 6.31 14.81 3.53
N GLY A 434 6.65 13.91 4.43
CA GLY A 434 7.91 13.17 4.44
C GLY A 434 7.71 11.71 4.03
N ARG A 435 8.73 11.14 3.38
CA ARG A 435 8.83 9.71 3.08
C ARG A 435 10.21 9.21 3.44
N SER A 436 10.27 8.02 4.05
CA SER A 436 11.51 7.44 4.56
C SER A 436 11.99 6.24 3.77
N ILE A 437 13.23 5.83 4.06
CA ILE A 437 13.83 4.58 3.65
C ILE A 437 13.74 3.54 4.78
N ALA A 438 13.80 2.26 4.44
CA ALA A 438 13.79 1.19 5.44
C ALA A 438 14.90 1.38 6.48
N GLY A 439 14.58 1.21 7.76
CA GLY A 439 15.51 1.36 8.88
C GLY A 439 15.61 2.78 9.45
N VAL A 440 14.95 3.78 8.87
CA VAL A 440 14.98 5.18 9.34
C VAL A 440 13.58 5.65 9.72
N ASP A 441 13.37 5.94 11.02
CA ASP A 441 12.06 6.37 11.55
C ASP A 441 11.92 7.90 11.53
N ILE A 442 11.26 8.43 10.48
CA ILE A 442 10.99 9.86 10.39
C ILE A 442 9.81 10.30 11.25
N GLY A 443 8.87 9.42 11.59
CA GLY A 443 7.76 9.77 12.46
C GLY A 443 8.24 10.16 13.86
N ARG A 444 9.19 9.41 14.42
CA ARG A 444 9.85 9.75 15.68
C ARG A 444 10.57 11.10 15.62
N ALA A 445 11.32 11.35 14.53
CA ALA A 445 12.02 12.61 14.34
C ALA A 445 11.05 13.79 14.22
N VAL A 446 9.93 13.62 13.50
CA VAL A 446 8.88 14.66 13.36
C VAL A 446 8.20 14.96 14.69
N ARG A 447 7.79 13.94 15.47
CA ARG A 447 7.21 14.16 16.80
C ARG A 447 8.17 14.90 17.74
N ARG A 448 9.45 14.58 17.68
CA ARG A 448 10.47 15.30 18.44
C ARG A 448 10.62 16.76 17.97
N ALA A 449 10.59 17.02 16.67
CA ALA A 449 10.64 18.38 16.13
C ALA A 449 9.42 19.23 16.56
N VAL A 450 8.23 18.61 16.71
CA VAL A 450 7.06 19.29 17.30
C VAL A 450 7.29 19.62 18.77
N ALA A 451 7.82 18.66 19.55
CA ALA A 451 8.09 18.87 20.97
C ALA A 451 9.15 19.97 21.22
N GLU A 452 10.11 20.13 20.32
CA GLU A 452 11.14 21.19 20.33
C GLU A 452 10.64 22.54 19.74
N GLY A 453 9.37 22.64 19.29
CA GLY A 453 8.79 23.87 18.77
C GLY A 453 9.25 24.25 17.34
N LEU A 454 9.93 23.36 16.64
CA LEU A 454 10.35 23.56 15.25
C LEU A 454 9.19 23.41 14.26
N LEU A 455 8.17 22.66 14.62
CA LEU A 455 6.97 22.43 13.82
C LEU A 455 5.74 22.92 14.58
N VAL A 456 4.78 23.50 13.86
CA VAL A 456 3.48 23.89 14.40
C VAL A 456 2.65 22.63 14.70
N LYS A 457 2.68 21.67 13.77
CA LYS A 457 1.99 20.38 13.86
C LYS A 457 2.77 19.34 13.06
N GLY A 458 2.76 18.12 13.51
CA GLY A 458 3.36 17.04 12.75
C GLY A 458 3.16 15.69 13.43
N GLY A 459 3.22 14.63 12.63
CA GLY A 459 3.07 13.26 13.09
C GLY A 459 3.23 12.27 11.96
N GLY A 460 3.11 11.01 12.29
CA GLY A 460 3.21 9.92 11.30
C GLY A 460 3.94 8.71 11.85
N HIS A 461 4.30 7.83 10.94
CA HIS A 461 4.94 6.54 11.21
C HIS A 461 6.39 6.53 10.70
N ALA A 462 7.09 5.41 10.92
CA ALA A 462 8.48 5.29 10.50
C ALA A 462 8.72 5.66 9.03
N MET A 463 7.80 5.26 8.12
CA MET A 463 7.98 5.42 6.67
C MET A 463 7.34 6.67 6.07
N ALA A 464 6.42 7.34 6.78
CA ALA A 464 5.71 8.51 6.28
C ALA A 464 5.32 9.45 7.42
N ALA A 465 5.43 10.76 7.18
CA ALA A 465 5.05 11.78 8.16
C ALA A 465 4.45 13.01 7.47
N GLY A 466 3.51 13.67 8.16
CA GLY A 466 2.99 14.99 7.81
C GLY A 466 3.63 16.07 8.67
N VAL A 467 3.85 17.24 8.11
CA VAL A 467 4.44 18.37 8.82
C VAL A 467 3.72 19.68 8.48
N THR A 468 3.55 20.54 9.47
CA THR A 468 3.12 21.92 9.29
C THR A 468 4.10 22.82 10.02
N LEU A 469 4.65 23.81 9.34
CA LEU A 469 5.69 24.69 9.87
C LEU A 469 5.57 26.12 9.35
N ARG A 470 6.23 27.04 10.03
CA ARG A 470 6.43 28.38 9.53
C ARG A 470 7.62 28.41 8.56
N ARG A 471 7.60 29.29 7.56
CA ARG A 471 8.68 29.44 6.54
C ARG A 471 10.06 29.61 7.19
N GLU A 472 10.15 30.41 8.24
CA GLU A 472 11.40 30.65 8.97
C GLU A 472 11.95 29.41 9.67
N ALA A 473 11.12 28.40 9.92
CA ALA A 473 11.52 27.14 10.52
C ALA A 473 12.10 26.11 9.53
N LEU A 474 12.06 26.36 8.22
CA LEU A 474 12.58 25.44 7.20
C LEU A 474 14.06 25.10 7.40
N ALA A 475 14.92 26.10 7.57
CA ALA A 475 16.35 25.88 7.77
C ALA A 475 16.67 25.20 9.11
N PRO A 476 16.08 25.62 10.25
CA PRO A 476 16.18 24.89 11.52
C PRO A 476 15.70 23.45 11.44
N MET A 477 14.54 23.19 10.82
CA MET A 477 14.01 21.84 10.63
C MET A 477 14.96 20.97 9.79
N ARG A 478 15.51 21.50 8.69
CA ARG A 478 16.48 20.77 7.85
C ARG A 478 17.71 20.37 8.68
N ALA A 479 18.29 21.29 9.42
CA ALA A 479 19.46 21.03 10.27
C ALA A 479 19.17 20.01 11.37
N PHE A 480 17.99 20.09 11.99
CA PHE A 480 17.54 19.13 13.00
C PHE A 480 17.40 17.73 12.42
N LEU A 481 16.72 17.57 11.27
CA LEU A 481 16.54 16.28 10.62
C LEU A 481 17.88 15.70 10.15
N GLU A 482 18.76 16.53 9.59
CA GLU A 482 20.10 16.13 9.17
C GLU A 482 20.90 15.54 10.34
N SER A 483 20.96 16.24 11.49
CA SER A 483 21.68 15.75 12.66
C SER A 483 21.05 14.52 13.32
N THR A 484 19.71 14.45 13.30
CA THR A 484 18.97 13.38 13.97
C THR A 484 19.01 12.06 13.19
N LEU A 485 19.00 12.13 11.84
CA LEU A 485 18.85 10.95 10.98
C LEU A 485 20.17 10.46 10.37
N ALA A 486 21.26 11.22 10.46
CA ALA A 486 22.51 10.94 9.75
C ALA A 486 23.05 9.51 9.99
N ALA A 487 23.12 9.09 11.24
CA ALA A 487 23.66 7.76 11.60
C ALA A 487 22.77 6.62 11.05
N ASP A 488 21.46 6.72 11.24
CA ASP A 488 20.50 5.70 10.79
C ASP A 488 20.49 5.61 9.24
N VAL A 489 20.57 6.75 8.55
CA VAL A 489 20.61 6.81 7.08
C VAL A 489 21.91 6.20 6.55
N GLU A 490 23.05 6.47 7.17
CA GLU A 490 24.32 5.89 6.74
C GLU A 490 24.29 4.36 6.86
N ILE A 491 23.79 3.84 7.98
CA ILE A 491 23.63 2.39 8.22
C ILE A 491 22.67 1.80 7.17
N ALA A 492 21.51 2.40 6.99
CA ALA A 492 20.47 1.92 6.05
C ALA A 492 20.98 1.89 4.61
N ARG A 493 21.71 2.91 4.17
CA ARG A 493 22.29 2.97 2.81
C ARG A 493 23.39 1.94 2.60
N ARG A 494 24.25 1.70 3.58
CA ARG A 494 25.28 0.65 3.51
C ARG A 494 24.67 -0.77 3.49
N ALA A 495 23.57 -0.97 4.21
CA ALA A 495 22.86 -2.24 4.24
C ALA A 495 22.04 -2.48 2.93
N SER A 496 21.78 -1.43 2.13
CA SER A 496 20.95 -1.54 0.94
C SER A 496 21.63 -2.36 -0.15
N GLY A 497 21.08 -3.54 -0.44
CA GLY A 497 21.48 -4.42 -1.55
C GLY A 497 20.27 -4.77 -2.42
N LEU A 498 20.52 -5.30 -3.61
CA LEU A 498 19.50 -5.95 -4.42
C LEU A 498 19.45 -7.42 -4.03
N LEU A 499 18.34 -7.86 -3.43
CA LEU A 499 18.14 -9.25 -3.05
C LEU A 499 17.74 -10.07 -4.28
N ILE A 500 18.51 -11.12 -4.57
CA ILE A 500 18.35 -11.98 -5.75
C ILE A 500 17.70 -13.30 -5.32
N ASP A 501 16.62 -13.67 -6.00
CA ASP A 501 15.88 -14.92 -5.73
C ASP A 501 16.50 -16.12 -6.48
N GLY A 502 17.13 -15.92 -7.64
CA GLY A 502 17.78 -16.96 -8.40
C GLY A 502 18.41 -16.47 -9.70
N ALA A 503 18.97 -17.41 -10.46
CA ALA A 503 19.54 -17.14 -11.77
C ALA A 503 19.05 -18.18 -12.80
N VAL A 504 18.83 -17.74 -14.05
CA VAL A 504 18.46 -18.60 -15.17
C VAL A 504 19.16 -18.14 -16.45
N SER A 505 19.19 -18.98 -17.47
CA SER A 505 19.58 -18.57 -18.82
C SER A 505 18.39 -17.99 -19.59
N ALA A 506 18.66 -17.27 -20.69
CA ALA A 506 17.60 -16.79 -21.58
C ALA A 506 16.77 -17.95 -22.18
N ALA A 507 17.36 -19.12 -22.38
CA ALA A 507 16.66 -20.31 -22.86
C ALA A 507 15.63 -20.84 -21.86
N ALA A 508 15.87 -20.67 -20.56
CA ALA A 508 14.95 -21.09 -19.51
C ALA A 508 13.82 -20.07 -19.25
N ALA A 509 13.91 -18.85 -19.80
CA ALA A 509 12.90 -17.80 -19.65
C ALA A 509 11.66 -18.10 -20.54
N THR A 510 10.90 -19.10 -20.17
CA THR A 510 9.72 -19.60 -20.88
C THR A 510 8.42 -19.12 -20.25
N LEU A 511 7.30 -19.23 -20.99
CA LEU A 511 5.95 -18.97 -20.43
C LEU A 511 5.66 -19.85 -19.21
N ASP A 512 6.10 -21.11 -19.23
CA ASP A 512 5.94 -22.05 -18.11
C ASP A 512 6.72 -21.59 -16.86
N LEU A 513 7.94 -21.06 -17.05
CA LEU A 513 8.70 -20.47 -15.94
C LEU A 513 7.95 -19.28 -15.32
N VAL A 514 7.42 -18.37 -16.15
CA VAL A 514 6.67 -17.21 -15.66
C VAL A 514 5.39 -17.66 -14.94
N ALA A 515 4.68 -18.64 -15.48
CA ALA A 515 3.51 -19.23 -14.81
C ALA A 515 3.88 -19.88 -13.46
N THR A 516 5.02 -20.59 -13.43
CA THR A 516 5.55 -21.21 -12.20
C THR A 516 5.88 -20.14 -11.14
N ILE A 517 6.59 -19.07 -11.51
CA ILE A 517 6.88 -17.94 -10.64
C ILE A 517 5.56 -17.28 -10.16
N GLY A 518 4.60 -17.12 -11.07
CA GLY A 518 3.28 -16.56 -10.79
C GLY A 518 2.50 -17.27 -9.67
N ARG A 519 2.75 -18.57 -9.44
CA ARG A 519 2.17 -19.32 -8.30
C ARG A 519 2.55 -18.72 -6.94
N ALA A 520 3.70 -18.07 -6.84
CA ALA A 520 4.10 -17.35 -5.62
C ALA A 520 3.41 -15.97 -5.48
N GLY A 521 2.68 -15.48 -6.49
CA GLY A 521 1.84 -14.26 -6.43
C GLY A 521 0.56 -14.47 -5.61
N PRO A 522 -0.23 -13.39 -5.35
CA PRO A 522 -0.04 -12.03 -5.85
C PRO A 522 1.18 -11.34 -5.23
N PHE A 523 1.90 -10.57 -6.05
CA PHE A 523 3.07 -9.81 -5.61
C PHE A 523 2.68 -8.40 -5.20
N GLY A 524 3.41 -7.84 -4.23
CA GLY A 524 3.20 -6.50 -3.69
C GLY A 524 3.97 -6.30 -2.39
N SER A 525 3.49 -5.42 -1.52
CA SER A 525 4.09 -5.22 -0.19
C SER A 525 4.15 -6.55 0.58
N GLY A 526 5.24 -6.81 1.29
CA GLY A 526 5.45 -8.07 2.04
C GLY A 526 5.70 -9.33 1.19
N ASN A 527 5.35 -9.32 -0.10
CA ASN A 527 5.62 -10.38 -1.06
C ASN A 527 6.11 -9.78 -2.40
N PRO A 528 7.34 -9.24 -2.46
CA PRO A 528 7.86 -8.57 -3.66
C PRO A 528 8.02 -9.53 -4.83
N GLU A 529 7.93 -8.99 -6.06
CA GLU A 529 8.27 -9.77 -7.26
C GLU A 529 9.67 -10.36 -7.16
N PRO A 530 9.85 -11.62 -7.61
CA PRO A 530 11.17 -12.26 -7.61
C PRO A 530 12.14 -11.56 -8.55
N VAL A 531 13.33 -11.26 -8.04
CA VAL A 531 14.43 -10.71 -8.84
C VAL A 531 15.30 -11.85 -9.33
N ILE A 532 15.34 -12.03 -10.65
CA ILE A 532 16.08 -13.10 -11.31
C ILE A 532 17.27 -12.51 -12.08
N VAL A 533 18.39 -13.22 -12.06
CA VAL A 533 19.61 -12.83 -12.78
C VAL A 533 19.74 -13.66 -14.05
N LEU A 534 20.13 -13.00 -15.13
CA LEU A 534 20.63 -13.57 -16.36
C LEU A 534 22.17 -13.45 -16.37
N PRO A 535 22.93 -14.51 -15.98
CA PRO A 535 24.39 -14.43 -15.83
C PRO A 535 25.09 -14.42 -17.18
N ALA A 536 26.10 -13.55 -17.36
CA ALA A 536 27.00 -13.53 -18.53
C ALA A 536 26.28 -13.52 -19.89
N HIS A 537 25.23 -12.70 -20.04
CA HIS A 537 24.51 -12.51 -21.30
C HIS A 537 25.10 -11.35 -22.09
N THR A 538 25.21 -11.52 -23.39
CA THR A 538 25.67 -10.46 -24.29
C THR A 538 24.55 -9.47 -24.56
N VAL A 539 24.83 -8.17 -24.41
CA VAL A 539 23.94 -7.10 -24.83
C VAL A 539 23.99 -7.01 -26.37
N SER A 540 23.10 -7.75 -27.02
CA SER A 540 23.09 -7.79 -28.51
C SER A 540 22.45 -6.56 -29.13
N TYR A 541 21.61 -5.84 -28.36
CA TYR A 541 20.93 -4.64 -28.78
C TYR A 541 20.55 -3.80 -27.57
N ALA A 542 20.68 -2.48 -27.68
CA ALA A 542 20.16 -1.52 -26.71
C ALA A 542 19.87 -0.18 -27.40
N GLU A 543 18.67 0.37 -27.20
CA GLU A 543 18.24 1.68 -27.70
C GLU A 543 17.30 2.38 -26.72
N GLU A 544 17.25 3.68 -26.82
CA GLU A 544 16.27 4.48 -26.09
C GLU A 544 14.89 4.39 -26.77
N VAL A 545 13.83 4.17 -25.98
CA VAL A 545 12.46 4.08 -26.47
C VAL A 545 11.53 4.92 -25.60
N GLY A 546 10.56 5.55 -26.24
CA GLY A 546 9.67 6.51 -25.55
C GLY A 546 10.43 7.72 -25.02
N GLN A 547 10.00 8.26 -23.88
CA GLN A 547 10.62 9.46 -23.31
C GLN A 547 11.80 9.18 -22.37
N SER A 548 11.88 7.96 -21.78
CA SER A 548 12.84 7.72 -20.69
C SER A 548 13.24 6.25 -20.50
N HIS A 549 12.92 5.35 -21.44
CA HIS A 549 13.14 3.91 -21.27
C HIS A 549 14.21 3.41 -22.23
N LEU A 550 14.82 2.25 -21.93
CA LEU A 550 15.66 1.52 -22.87
C LEU A 550 15.05 0.16 -23.20
N ARG A 551 15.03 -0.18 -24.49
CA ARG A 551 14.79 -1.53 -24.96
C ARG A 551 16.13 -2.22 -25.12
N VAL A 552 16.25 -3.42 -24.57
CA VAL A 552 17.49 -4.19 -24.55
C VAL A 552 17.20 -5.61 -25.05
N ARG A 553 18.12 -6.21 -25.79
CA ARG A 553 18.10 -7.63 -26.11
C ARG A 553 19.33 -8.30 -25.55
N LEU A 554 19.13 -9.29 -24.71
CA LEU A 554 20.17 -10.08 -24.08
C LEU A 554 20.24 -11.46 -24.73
N LYS A 555 21.46 -11.96 -25.04
CA LYS A 555 21.70 -13.28 -25.60
C LYS A 555 22.59 -14.11 -24.68
N SER A 556 22.17 -15.33 -24.38
CA SER A 556 22.98 -16.32 -23.68
C SER A 556 24.03 -16.95 -24.61
N GLY A 557 24.99 -17.66 -24.04
CA GLY A 557 26.07 -18.30 -24.80
C GLY A 557 25.61 -19.39 -25.79
N ASP A 558 24.43 -19.98 -25.56
CA ASP A 558 23.78 -20.96 -26.47
C ASP A 558 23.00 -20.29 -27.62
N GLY A 559 22.99 -18.96 -27.69
CA GLY A 559 22.31 -18.17 -28.71
C GLY A 559 20.87 -17.83 -28.45
N ALA A 560 20.25 -18.34 -27.37
CA ALA A 560 18.91 -17.96 -26.97
C ALA A 560 18.88 -16.48 -26.56
N GLY A 561 17.79 -15.77 -26.88
CA GLY A 561 17.68 -14.34 -26.63
C GLY A 561 16.38 -13.97 -25.93
N ILE A 562 16.44 -12.97 -25.06
CA ILE A 562 15.28 -12.38 -24.39
C ILE A 562 15.29 -10.87 -24.59
N ASN A 563 14.10 -10.29 -24.79
CA ASN A 563 13.93 -8.83 -24.77
C ASN A 563 13.72 -8.36 -23.34
N ALA A 564 14.15 -7.13 -23.05
CA ALA A 564 13.98 -6.52 -21.75
C ALA A 564 13.73 -5.01 -21.91
N ILE A 565 13.02 -4.41 -20.95
CA ILE A 565 12.85 -2.97 -20.83
C ILE A 565 13.49 -2.49 -19.54
N ALA A 566 14.41 -1.53 -19.66
CA ALA A 566 14.91 -0.78 -18.51
C ALA A 566 14.10 0.51 -18.38
N PHE A 567 13.10 0.47 -17.48
CA PHE A 567 12.19 1.59 -17.26
C PHE A 567 12.91 2.79 -16.65
N ARG A 568 12.68 3.99 -17.22
CA ARG A 568 13.24 5.28 -16.76
C ARG A 568 14.77 5.28 -16.66
N ALA A 569 15.44 4.48 -17.48
CA ALA A 569 16.89 4.33 -17.46
C ALA A 569 17.61 5.30 -18.41
N ALA A 570 16.92 5.93 -19.37
CA ALA A 570 17.53 6.92 -20.25
C ALA A 570 18.06 8.12 -19.43
N GLY A 571 19.30 8.52 -19.71
CA GLY A 571 20.00 9.55 -18.95
C GLY A 571 20.46 9.14 -17.53
N GLN A 572 20.22 7.90 -17.11
CA GLN A 572 20.66 7.37 -15.82
C GLN A 572 21.89 6.46 -15.97
N LYS A 573 22.59 6.20 -14.85
CA LYS A 573 23.79 5.31 -14.82
C LYS A 573 23.52 3.94 -15.44
N LEU A 574 22.33 3.35 -15.18
CA LEU A 574 21.93 2.06 -15.75
C LEU A 574 21.81 2.14 -17.28
N GLY A 575 21.17 3.18 -17.79
CA GLY A 575 21.01 3.37 -19.25
C GLY A 575 22.34 3.54 -19.95
N ALA A 576 23.21 4.40 -19.40
CA ALA A 576 24.58 4.57 -19.93
C ALA A 576 25.37 3.25 -19.92
N ALA A 577 25.28 2.46 -18.84
CA ALA A 577 25.94 1.17 -18.75
C ALA A 577 25.43 0.18 -19.81
N LEU A 578 24.13 0.09 -20.07
CA LEU A 578 23.55 -0.78 -21.08
C LEU A 578 23.94 -0.36 -22.51
N LEU A 579 23.91 0.94 -22.82
CA LEU A 579 24.28 1.47 -24.13
C LEU A 579 25.77 1.25 -24.44
N ASN A 580 26.64 1.45 -23.44
CA ASN A 580 28.09 1.32 -23.59
C ASN A 580 28.60 -0.14 -23.64
N ASN A 581 27.76 -1.10 -23.20
CA ASN A 581 28.12 -2.51 -23.18
C ASN A 581 27.50 -3.32 -24.33
N ARG A 582 27.07 -2.68 -25.41
CA ARG A 582 26.64 -3.40 -26.62
C ARG A 582 27.79 -4.28 -27.14
N GLY A 583 27.49 -5.56 -27.41
CA GLY A 583 28.45 -6.56 -27.81
C GLY A 583 29.23 -7.22 -26.66
N ASN A 584 29.17 -6.68 -25.45
CA ASN A 584 29.83 -7.20 -24.26
C ASN A 584 28.91 -8.08 -23.42
N GLN A 585 29.49 -8.95 -22.63
CA GLN A 585 28.77 -9.75 -21.64
C GLN A 585 28.54 -8.96 -20.37
N VAL A 586 27.32 -9.07 -19.83
CA VAL A 586 26.90 -8.48 -18.57
C VAL A 586 26.14 -9.50 -17.73
N HIS A 587 26.08 -9.28 -16.41
CA HIS A 587 25.06 -9.89 -15.58
C HIS A 587 23.88 -8.91 -15.51
N ALA A 588 22.67 -9.36 -15.87
CA ALA A 588 21.46 -8.54 -15.83
C ALA A 588 20.49 -9.08 -14.79
N ALA A 589 20.01 -8.23 -13.87
CA ALA A 589 19.02 -8.57 -12.85
C ALA A 589 17.71 -7.84 -13.12
N GLY A 590 16.59 -8.55 -13.02
CA GLY A 590 15.26 -7.98 -13.24
C GLY A 590 14.14 -8.94 -12.84
N THR A 591 12.91 -8.57 -13.19
CA THR A 591 11.71 -9.38 -12.99
C THR A 591 11.21 -9.86 -14.35
N PHE A 592 10.57 -11.01 -14.41
CA PHE A 592 9.93 -11.49 -15.64
C PHE A 592 8.49 -11.01 -15.72
N SER A 593 8.08 -10.55 -16.90
CA SER A 593 6.71 -10.19 -17.22
C SER A 593 6.27 -10.82 -18.54
N LEU A 594 4.96 -10.88 -18.77
CA LEU A 594 4.37 -11.29 -20.04
C LEU A 594 4.05 -10.04 -20.86
N ASP A 595 4.74 -9.91 -21.99
CA ASP A 595 4.36 -8.95 -23.04
C ASP A 595 3.25 -9.57 -23.89
N ARG A 596 2.08 -8.89 -23.92
CA ARG A 596 0.91 -9.28 -24.69
C ARG A 596 0.72 -8.32 -25.85
N TRP A 597 1.36 -8.63 -26.96
CA TRP A 597 1.27 -7.82 -28.16
C TRP A 597 0.64 -8.60 -29.31
N GLN A 598 -0.42 -8.04 -29.93
CA GLN A 598 -1.12 -8.63 -31.08
C GLN A 598 -1.63 -10.07 -30.88
N GLY A 599 -2.01 -10.43 -29.65
CA GLY A 599 -2.51 -11.77 -29.33
C GLY A 599 -1.43 -12.82 -29.06
N GLU A 600 -0.13 -12.47 -29.17
CA GLU A 600 0.96 -13.33 -28.77
C GLU A 600 1.43 -12.98 -27.35
N GLU A 601 1.71 -13.99 -26.54
CA GLU A 601 2.35 -13.84 -25.23
C GLU A 601 3.83 -14.16 -25.36
N ARG A 602 4.68 -13.24 -24.90
CA ARG A 602 6.13 -13.41 -24.89
C ARG A 602 6.68 -13.04 -23.52
N VAL A 603 7.74 -13.76 -23.09
CA VAL A 603 8.46 -13.42 -21.87
C VAL A 603 9.40 -12.26 -22.15
N GLN A 604 9.32 -11.28 -21.25
CA GLN A 604 10.17 -10.09 -21.26
C GLN A 604 10.84 -9.90 -19.91
#